data_83c35806ead2fe3a69b8cf7875ff1d33
#
_entry.id   83c35806ead2fe3a69b8cf7875ff1d33
#
_cell.length_a   1.000
_cell.length_b   1.000
_cell.length_c   1.000
_cell.angle_alpha   90.00
_cell.angle_beta   90.00
_cell.angle_gamma   90.00
#
_symmetry.space_group_name_H-M   'P 1'
#
loop_
_entity.id
_entity.type
_entity.pdbx_description
1 polymer ?
#
loop_
_entity_poly.entity_id
_entity_poly.type
_entity_poly.pdbx_seq_one_letter_code
_entity_poly.pdbx_strand_id
1 'polypeptide(L)'
;MKDDNFLKANNAKHLWHPMGHPKDSLEAPPRIITQAEGAKITDIDGHQTVDAVGGLWCVNLGYSNDRIKEAITKQLYDLPYYSSFAGTTNPMAIEASYMVRNLFAEDGMSRVFFTSGGSDSVDTCLRLARQYHRIRGEATRTKFISLKKGYHGTHFGGASVNGNNRFRINYEPLLPGCFHLPSPYTYRNPFNETNSSKLAHHIAAAFEDEIAFQGANSIAAFIMEPIQGAGGVIIPDPIFMTLMREICDKHGILLISDEVITGFGRTGDWSGARHWGVKPDMMSTAKGITSGYYPVGAALMSDKVAEVFENNKTDDAAIFHGYTYS
;
A
#
# COMPACT_ATOMS: atom_id res chain seq x y z
N MET A 1 -32.23 10.55 -9.50
CA MET A 1 -31.71 10.00 -8.23
C MET A 1 -32.91 9.67 -7.35
N LYS A 2 -32.84 8.70 -6.46
CA LYS A 2 -33.90 8.43 -5.46
C LYS A 2 -33.92 9.58 -4.44
N ASP A 3 -35.08 9.80 -3.79
CA ASP A 3 -35.24 10.87 -2.81
C ASP A 3 -34.50 10.56 -1.49
N ASP A 4 -34.37 11.57 -0.64
CA ASP A 4 -33.63 11.48 0.63
C ASP A 4 -34.21 10.44 1.58
N ASN A 5 -35.55 10.28 1.59
CA ASN A 5 -36.21 9.28 2.44
C ASN A 5 -35.82 7.86 2.00
N PHE A 6 -35.79 7.60 0.70
CA PHE A 6 -35.32 6.33 0.16
C PHE A 6 -33.86 6.08 0.55
N LEU A 7 -32.97 7.08 0.38
CA LEU A 7 -31.56 6.96 0.72
C LEU A 7 -31.35 6.66 2.20
N LYS A 8 -32.00 7.40 3.09
CA LYS A 8 -31.93 7.20 4.53
C LYS A 8 -32.48 5.83 4.95
N ALA A 9 -33.61 5.39 4.40
CA ALA A 9 -34.23 4.11 4.73
C ALA A 9 -33.43 2.88 4.24
N ASN A 10 -32.57 3.05 3.23
CA ASN A 10 -31.83 1.95 2.63
C ASN A 10 -30.31 1.99 2.90
N ASN A 11 -29.82 3.01 3.59
CA ASN A 11 -28.39 3.25 3.81
C ASN A 11 -27.64 1.99 4.34
N ALA A 12 -28.10 1.36 5.40
CA ALA A 12 -27.48 0.16 5.96
C ALA A 12 -28.21 -1.16 5.61
N LYS A 13 -29.40 -1.06 5.00
CA LYS A 13 -30.24 -2.24 4.74
C LYS A 13 -29.67 -3.15 3.64
N HIS A 14 -29.08 -2.59 2.62
CA HIS A 14 -28.53 -3.30 1.47
C HIS A 14 -27.04 -3.07 1.28
N LEU A 15 -26.44 -2.07 1.95
CA LEU A 15 -25.03 -1.73 1.90
C LEU A 15 -24.34 -2.08 3.21
N TRP A 16 -23.44 -3.05 3.19
CA TRP A 16 -22.56 -3.31 4.32
C TRP A 16 -21.39 -2.32 4.31
N HIS A 17 -21.29 -1.55 5.37
CA HIS A 17 -20.21 -0.57 5.53
C HIS A 17 -18.93 -1.28 6.00
N PRO A 18 -17.78 -1.02 5.33
CA PRO A 18 -16.50 -1.61 5.75
C PRO A 18 -16.08 -1.10 7.13
N MET A 19 -15.29 -1.91 7.85
CA MET A 19 -14.74 -1.59 9.17
C MET A 19 -15.77 -1.32 10.28
N GLY A 20 -17.03 -1.64 10.07
CA GLY A 20 -18.13 -1.48 11.02
C GLY A 20 -18.79 -2.81 11.36
N HIS A 21 -19.60 -2.81 12.43
CA HIS A 21 -20.46 -3.93 12.75
C HIS A 21 -21.82 -3.76 12.05
N PRO A 22 -22.30 -4.75 11.25
CA PRO A 22 -23.53 -4.59 10.47
C PRO A 22 -24.76 -4.24 11.31
N LYS A 23 -24.89 -4.83 12.51
CA LYS A 23 -26.00 -4.53 13.43
C LYS A 23 -25.96 -3.06 13.89
N ASP A 24 -24.79 -2.56 14.29
CA ASP A 24 -24.64 -1.17 14.73
C ASP A 24 -24.98 -0.19 13.59
N SER A 25 -24.61 -0.53 12.35
CA SER A 25 -24.95 0.26 11.16
C SER A 25 -26.45 0.27 10.86
N LEU A 26 -27.19 -0.80 11.22
CA LEU A 26 -28.65 -0.82 11.10
C LEU A 26 -29.33 0.03 12.18
N GLU A 27 -28.80 0.02 13.40
CA GLU A 27 -29.34 0.78 14.54
C GLU A 27 -28.99 2.28 14.46
N ALA A 28 -27.78 2.61 13.99
CA ALA A 28 -27.27 3.96 13.78
C ALA A 28 -26.58 4.08 12.40
N PRO A 29 -27.37 4.27 11.32
CA PRO A 29 -26.82 4.34 9.96
C PRO A 29 -25.78 5.44 9.81
N PRO A 30 -24.68 5.20 9.06
CA PRO A 30 -23.65 6.20 8.79
C PRO A 30 -24.21 7.46 8.10
N ARG A 31 -23.54 8.58 8.27
CA ARG A 31 -23.85 9.83 7.58
C ARG A 31 -23.75 9.65 6.08
N ILE A 32 -24.72 10.19 5.34
CA ILE A 32 -24.74 10.16 3.88
C ILE A 32 -24.13 11.47 3.39
N ILE A 33 -22.93 11.43 2.82
CA ILE A 33 -22.27 12.59 2.24
C ILE A 33 -22.76 12.75 0.79
N THR A 34 -23.25 13.92 0.45
CA THR A 34 -23.85 14.22 -0.84
C THR A 34 -23.04 15.20 -1.68
N GLN A 35 -22.22 16.04 -1.04
CA GLN A 35 -21.38 17.03 -1.73
C GLN A 35 -20.03 17.15 -1.04
N ALA A 36 -19.02 17.52 -1.82
CA ALA A 36 -17.69 17.81 -1.30
C ALA A 36 -16.98 18.84 -2.19
N GLU A 37 -16.31 19.83 -1.57
CA GLU A 37 -15.56 20.87 -2.27
C GLU A 37 -14.36 21.32 -1.42
N GLY A 38 -13.19 21.43 -2.04
CA GLY A 38 -11.94 21.74 -1.32
C GLY A 38 -11.70 20.77 -0.18
N ALA A 39 -11.73 21.25 1.07
CA ALA A 39 -11.60 20.43 2.27
C ALA A 39 -12.94 20.20 3.00
N LYS A 40 -14.08 20.57 2.42
CA LYS A 40 -15.39 20.50 3.06
C LYS A 40 -16.24 19.42 2.46
N ILE A 41 -17.02 18.75 3.32
CA ILE A 41 -18.05 17.78 2.95
C ILE A 41 -19.40 18.24 3.49
N THR A 42 -20.48 17.94 2.75
CA THR A 42 -21.86 18.25 3.14
C THR A 42 -22.68 16.97 3.14
N ASP A 43 -23.39 16.72 4.23
CA ASP A 43 -24.26 15.55 4.33
C ASP A 43 -25.68 15.83 3.76
N ILE A 44 -26.50 14.78 3.72
CA ILE A 44 -27.87 14.81 3.19
C ILE A 44 -28.80 15.74 3.97
N ASP A 45 -28.47 16.10 5.21
CA ASP A 45 -29.23 17.03 6.05
C ASP A 45 -28.72 18.48 5.91
N GLY A 46 -27.72 18.71 5.04
CA GLY A 46 -27.14 20.01 4.77
C GLY A 46 -26.05 20.44 5.77
N HIS A 47 -25.65 19.59 6.69
CA HIS A 47 -24.56 19.93 7.62
C HIS A 47 -23.22 19.90 6.91
N GLN A 48 -22.51 21.03 6.94
CA GLN A 48 -21.19 21.16 6.37
C GLN A 48 -20.11 20.99 7.45
N THR A 49 -19.10 20.18 7.15
CA THR A 49 -17.94 19.95 8.04
C THR A 49 -16.64 19.97 7.26
N VAL A 50 -15.52 20.28 7.94
CA VAL A 50 -14.17 20.07 7.38
C VAL A 50 -13.83 18.58 7.47
N ASP A 51 -13.42 18.01 6.34
CA ASP A 51 -12.89 16.64 6.30
C ASP A 51 -11.41 16.63 6.68
N ALA A 52 -11.13 16.57 7.98
CA ALA A 52 -9.78 16.54 8.52
C ALA A 52 -9.05 15.20 8.27
N VAL A 53 -9.78 14.16 7.83
CA VAL A 53 -9.20 12.84 7.49
C VAL A 53 -8.78 12.78 6.03
N GLY A 54 -9.36 13.63 5.17
CA GLY A 54 -9.12 13.64 3.73
C GLY A 54 -9.62 12.35 3.07
N GLY A 55 -10.92 12.04 3.23
CA GLY A 55 -11.51 10.78 2.82
C GLY A 55 -10.96 9.62 3.64
N LEU A 56 -10.21 8.72 3.03
CA LEU A 56 -9.43 7.69 3.74
C LEU A 56 -7.93 7.96 3.51
N TRP A 57 -7.46 9.16 3.93
CA TRP A 57 -6.09 9.64 3.73
C TRP A 57 -5.66 9.67 2.26
N CYS A 58 -6.59 10.00 1.37
CA CYS A 58 -6.36 9.92 -0.08
C CYS A 58 -6.61 11.24 -0.81
N VAL A 59 -7.33 12.20 -0.23
CA VAL A 59 -7.76 13.44 -0.90
C VAL A 59 -6.69 14.54 -0.77
N ASN A 60 -5.51 14.30 -1.37
CA ASN A 60 -4.35 15.19 -1.23
C ASN A 60 -4.55 16.55 -1.91
N LEU A 61 -5.35 16.61 -2.98
CA LEU A 61 -5.63 17.83 -3.77
C LEU A 61 -6.99 18.47 -3.44
N GLY A 62 -7.69 17.95 -2.43
CA GLY A 62 -9.05 18.38 -2.11
C GLY A 62 -10.10 17.79 -3.06
N TYR A 63 -11.35 18.07 -2.72
CA TYR A 63 -12.51 17.63 -3.48
C TYR A 63 -12.83 18.59 -4.65
N SER A 64 -13.48 18.07 -5.67
CA SER A 64 -14.07 18.82 -6.79
C SER A 64 -13.08 19.68 -7.59
N ASN A 65 -11.85 19.19 -7.82
CA ASN A 65 -10.89 19.83 -8.71
C ASN A 65 -11.38 19.75 -10.17
N ASP A 66 -11.67 20.91 -10.79
CA ASP A 66 -12.28 20.98 -12.11
C ASP A 66 -11.38 20.40 -13.21
N ARG A 67 -10.07 20.63 -13.16
CA ARG A 67 -9.12 20.07 -14.15
C ARG A 67 -9.15 18.54 -14.17
N ILE A 68 -9.28 17.90 -12.99
CA ILE A 68 -9.36 16.44 -12.89
C ILE A 68 -10.71 15.95 -13.42
N LYS A 69 -11.81 16.62 -13.03
CA LYS A 69 -13.15 16.28 -13.53
C LYS A 69 -13.26 16.38 -15.05
N GLU A 70 -12.73 17.45 -15.64
CA GLU A 70 -12.70 17.67 -17.09
C GLU A 70 -11.88 16.59 -17.80
N ALA A 71 -10.69 16.26 -17.28
CA ALA A 71 -9.83 15.21 -17.85
C ALA A 71 -10.51 13.83 -17.82
N ILE A 72 -11.14 13.46 -16.68
CA ILE A 72 -11.89 12.21 -16.56
C ILE A 72 -13.07 12.19 -17.51
N THR A 73 -13.86 13.29 -17.57
CA THR A 73 -15.02 13.40 -18.46
C THR A 73 -14.61 13.23 -19.91
N LYS A 74 -13.55 13.91 -20.35
CA LYS A 74 -13.03 13.78 -21.70
C LYS A 74 -12.63 12.32 -21.99
N GLN A 75 -11.88 11.68 -21.09
CA GLN A 75 -11.42 10.31 -21.28
C GLN A 75 -12.57 9.31 -21.35
N LEU A 76 -13.66 9.53 -20.60
CA LEU A 76 -14.85 8.67 -20.66
C LEU A 76 -15.52 8.71 -22.04
N TYR A 77 -15.47 9.84 -22.75
CA TYR A 77 -15.98 9.94 -24.13
C TYR A 77 -15.00 9.36 -25.16
N ASP A 78 -13.70 9.54 -24.96
CA ASP A 78 -12.68 9.10 -25.94
C ASP A 78 -12.45 7.58 -25.87
N LEU A 79 -12.16 7.06 -24.67
CA LEU A 79 -11.92 5.64 -24.40
C LEU A 79 -12.11 5.33 -22.92
N PRO A 80 -13.30 4.89 -22.49
CA PRO A 80 -13.60 4.66 -21.07
C PRO A 80 -12.81 3.49 -20.47
N TYR A 81 -12.50 2.48 -21.28
CA TYR A 81 -11.72 1.30 -20.86
C TYR A 81 -11.16 0.55 -22.05
N TYR A 82 -9.94 0.08 -21.93
CA TYR A 82 -9.42 -1.03 -22.73
C TYR A 82 -8.40 -1.85 -21.94
N SER A 83 -8.35 -3.16 -22.19
CA SER A 83 -7.47 -4.09 -21.48
C SER A 83 -6.00 -3.88 -21.84
N SER A 84 -5.12 -4.04 -20.85
CA SER A 84 -3.66 -4.13 -21.05
C SER A 84 -3.16 -5.58 -21.19
N PHE A 85 -4.06 -6.56 -21.28
CA PHE A 85 -3.73 -7.97 -21.46
C PHE A 85 -3.49 -8.32 -22.93
N ALA A 86 -2.73 -9.41 -23.15
CA ALA A 86 -2.58 -10.07 -24.43
C ALA A 86 -2.11 -9.17 -25.59
N GLY A 87 -1.16 -8.28 -25.33
CA GLY A 87 -0.51 -7.48 -26.38
C GLY A 87 -1.25 -6.21 -26.77
N THR A 88 -2.19 -5.75 -25.95
CA THR A 88 -2.84 -4.44 -26.09
C THR A 88 -2.48 -3.52 -24.94
N THR A 89 -2.63 -2.21 -25.15
CA THR A 89 -2.45 -1.16 -24.15
C THR A 89 -3.20 0.10 -24.60
N ASN A 90 -3.13 1.17 -23.83
CA ASN A 90 -3.73 2.46 -24.19
C ASN A 90 -2.80 3.63 -23.86
N PRO A 91 -2.97 4.79 -24.52
CA PRO A 91 -2.09 5.96 -24.33
C PRO A 91 -2.03 6.43 -22.87
N MET A 92 -3.17 6.45 -22.16
CA MET A 92 -3.23 6.96 -20.79
C MET A 92 -2.44 6.09 -19.80
N ALA A 93 -2.48 4.76 -19.95
CA ALA A 93 -1.68 3.85 -19.15
C ALA A 93 -0.17 4.06 -19.37
N ILE A 94 0.23 4.29 -20.65
CA ILE A 94 1.63 4.56 -21.00
C ILE A 94 2.09 5.88 -20.38
N GLU A 95 1.35 6.96 -20.58
CA GLU A 95 1.68 8.28 -20.03
C GLU A 95 1.69 8.28 -18.50
N ALA A 96 0.68 7.67 -17.87
CA ALA A 96 0.60 7.56 -16.42
C ALA A 96 1.79 6.77 -15.84
N SER A 97 2.18 5.64 -16.48
CA SER A 97 3.35 4.86 -16.03
C SER A 97 4.64 5.66 -16.12
N TYR A 98 4.83 6.42 -17.21
CA TYR A 98 5.97 7.32 -17.38
C TYR A 98 6.00 8.42 -16.29
N MET A 99 4.86 9.06 -16.03
CA MET A 99 4.76 10.10 -15.00
C MET A 99 5.03 9.55 -13.60
N VAL A 100 4.40 8.44 -13.22
CA VAL A 100 4.60 7.80 -11.91
C VAL A 100 6.05 7.37 -11.74
N ARG A 101 6.63 6.72 -12.76
CA ARG A 101 8.05 6.34 -12.75
C ARG A 101 8.94 7.57 -12.52
N ASN A 102 8.68 8.70 -13.19
CA ASN A 102 9.50 9.89 -13.03
C ASN A 102 9.39 10.52 -11.64
N LEU A 103 8.23 10.50 -11.00
CA LEU A 103 8.04 10.96 -9.63
C LEU A 103 8.93 10.17 -8.64
N PHE A 104 9.07 8.86 -8.87
CA PHE A 104 9.83 7.94 -8.00
C PHE A 104 11.19 7.51 -8.56
N ALA A 105 11.72 8.24 -9.58
CA ALA A 105 13.01 7.93 -10.17
C ALA A 105 14.19 8.07 -9.18
N GLU A 106 14.13 9.08 -8.31
CA GLU A 106 15.14 9.29 -7.26
C GLU A 106 15.13 8.19 -6.20
N ASP A 107 13.99 7.53 -6.01
CA ASP A 107 13.83 6.35 -5.14
C ASP A 107 14.37 5.07 -5.80
N GLY A 108 14.84 5.17 -7.04
CA GLY A 108 15.35 4.03 -7.82
C GLY A 108 14.27 3.23 -8.54
N MET A 109 13.02 3.71 -8.61
CA MET A 109 11.94 3.01 -9.29
C MET A 109 12.00 3.21 -10.82
N SER A 110 11.82 2.13 -11.57
CA SER A 110 11.98 2.12 -13.02
C SER A 110 10.82 1.51 -13.80
N ARG A 111 10.02 0.64 -13.17
CA ARG A 111 8.83 0.00 -13.77
C ARG A 111 7.62 0.18 -12.87
N VAL A 112 6.46 0.26 -13.52
CA VAL A 112 5.15 0.46 -12.86
C VAL A 112 4.20 -0.64 -13.31
N PHE A 113 3.58 -1.29 -12.35
CA PHE A 113 2.50 -2.25 -12.56
C PHE A 113 1.24 -1.68 -11.90
N PHE A 114 0.26 -1.28 -12.70
CA PHE A 114 -0.98 -0.71 -12.17
C PHE A 114 -1.87 -1.78 -11.54
N THR A 115 -2.66 -1.34 -10.56
CA THR A 115 -3.60 -2.17 -9.79
C THR A 115 -4.85 -1.35 -9.46
N SER A 116 -5.85 -1.97 -8.83
CA SER A 116 -7.10 -1.27 -8.48
C SER A 116 -7.06 -0.59 -7.10
N GLY A 117 -5.99 -0.78 -6.32
CA GLY A 117 -5.84 -0.18 -4.98
C GLY A 117 -4.64 -0.69 -4.21
N GLY A 118 -4.52 -0.28 -2.94
CA GLY A 118 -3.36 -0.61 -2.11
C GLY A 118 -3.22 -2.09 -1.76
N SER A 119 -4.33 -2.79 -1.52
CA SER A 119 -4.29 -4.24 -1.24
C SER A 119 -3.75 -5.03 -2.43
N ASP A 120 -4.18 -4.67 -3.64
CA ASP A 120 -3.70 -5.25 -4.90
C ASP A 120 -2.22 -4.96 -5.11
N SER A 121 -1.79 -3.72 -4.83
CA SER A 121 -0.39 -3.29 -4.98
C SER A 121 0.53 -4.07 -4.06
N VAL A 122 0.15 -4.26 -2.81
CA VAL A 122 0.90 -5.08 -1.86
C VAL A 122 0.96 -6.53 -2.31
N ASP A 123 -0.18 -7.15 -2.65
CA ASP A 123 -0.19 -8.55 -3.13
C ASP A 123 0.68 -8.72 -4.38
N THR A 124 0.68 -7.74 -5.28
CA THR A 124 1.55 -7.73 -6.46
C THR A 124 3.03 -7.70 -6.04
N CYS A 125 3.42 -6.81 -5.12
CA CYS A 125 4.80 -6.76 -4.62
C CYS A 125 5.22 -8.10 -3.97
N LEU A 126 4.37 -8.70 -3.14
CA LEU A 126 4.67 -9.99 -2.50
C LEU A 126 4.83 -11.13 -3.51
N ARG A 127 3.96 -11.18 -4.55
CA ARG A 127 4.05 -12.17 -5.63
C ARG A 127 5.33 -12.01 -6.44
N LEU A 128 5.63 -10.79 -6.89
CA LEU A 128 6.83 -10.51 -7.68
C LEU A 128 8.11 -10.73 -6.86
N ALA A 129 8.11 -10.47 -5.56
CA ALA A 129 9.26 -10.78 -4.69
C ALA A 129 9.57 -12.28 -4.65
N ARG A 130 8.56 -13.15 -4.53
CA ARG A 130 8.75 -14.61 -4.62
C ARG A 130 9.22 -15.04 -6.01
N GLN A 131 8.61 -14.48 -7.06
CA GLN A 131 8.97 -14.79 -8.44
C GLN A 131 10.40 -14.34 -8.77
N TYR A 132 10.80 -13.16 -8.32
CA TYR A 132 12.18 -12.67 -8.42
C TYR A 132 13.20 -13.69 -7.91
N HIS A 133 13.00 -14.20 -6.71
CA HIS A 133 13.89 -15.19 -6.13
C HIS A 133 13.84 -16.54 -6.88
N ARG A 134 12.67 -16.96 -7.33
CA ARG A 134 12.52 -18.17 -8.13
C ARG A 134 13.29 -18.12 -9.45
N ILE A 135 13.20 -17.00 -10.18
CA ILE A 135 13.94 -16.77 -11.42
C ILE A 135 15.46 -16.86 -11.19
N ARG A 136 15.93 -16.39 -10.03
CA ARG A 136 17.34 -16.47 -9.62
C ARG A 136 17.80 -17.85 -9.14
N GLY A 137 16.91 -18.84 -9.14
CA GLY A 137 17.23 -20.17 -8.59
C GLY A 137 17.13 -20.28 -7.07
N GLU A 138 16.61 -19.27 -6.40
CA GLU A 138 16.45 -19.19 -4.94
C GLU A 138 14.99 -19.50 -4.52
N ALA A 139 14.39 -20.55 -5.08
CA ALA A 139 12.96 -20.87 -4.92
C ALA A 139 12.52 -21.17 -3.48
N THR A 140 13.46 -21.37 -2.56
CA THR A 140 13.18 -21.52 -1.12
C THR A 140 12.84 -20.22 -0.41
N ARG A 141 13.15 -19.05 -1.00
CA ARG A 141 12.80 -17.73 -0.46
C ARG A 141 11.32 -17.44 -0.65
N THR A 142 10.51 -17.84 0.29
CA THR A 142 9.04 -17.72 0.25
C THR A 142 8.43 -16.98 1.43
N LYS A 143 9.22 -16.77 2.50
CA LYS A 143 8.77 -16.14 3.73
C LYS A 143 8.81 -14.61 3.63
N PHE A 144 7.94 -13.96 4.41
CA PHE A 144 7.89 -12.52 4.54
C PHE A 144 8.04 -12.11 6.00
N ILE A 145 8.70 -10.97 6.21
CA ILE A 145 8.78 -10.33 7.51
C ILE A 145 8.17 -8.94 7.41
N SER A 146 7.48 -8.52 8.46
CA SER A 146 6.84 -7.20 8.57
C SER A 146 6.87 -6.69 10.00
N LEU A 147 6.21 -5.57 10.28
CA LEU A 147 6.15 -4.98 11.62
C LEU A 147 4.78 -5.24 12.27
N LYS A 148 4.76 -5.54 13.57
CA LYS A 148 3.55 -5.44 14.39
C LYS A 148 2.97 -4.05 14.24
N LYS A 149 1.62 -3.91 14.35
CA LYS A 149 0.85 -2.69 14.09
C LYS A 149 0.86 -2.22 12.62
N GLY A 150 1.63 -2.83 11.70
CA GLY A 150 1.59 -2.54 10.27
C GLY A 150 0.25 -2.89 9.65
N TYR A 151 -0.14 -2.13 8.61
CA TYR A 151 -1.33 -2.39 7.81
C TYR A 151 -0.99 -2.38 6.32
N HIS A 152 -1.20 -3.51 5.66
CA HIS A 152 -0.79 -3.75 4.28
C HIS A 152 -1.95 -4.21 3.38
N GLY A 153 -3.18 -3.86 3.74
CA GLY A 153 -4.37 -4.22 2.97
C GLY A 153 -5.12 -5.43 3.52
N THR A 154 -6.14 -5.87 2.75
CA THR A 154 -7.10 -6.89 3.19
C THR A 154 -7.14 -8.14 2.31
N HIS A 155 -6.42 -8.19 1.18
CA HIS A 155 -6.20 -9.43 0.43
C HIS A 155 -5.39 -10.41 1.28
N PHE A 156 -5.49 -11.71 1.00
CA PHE A 156 -4.85 -12.73 1.85
C PHE A 156 -3.34 -12.53 2.01
N GLY A 157 -2.62 -12.04 0.99
CA GLY A 157 -1.22 -11.68 1.09
C GLY A 157 -0.99 -10.51 2.03
N GLY A 158 -1.67 -9.38 1.77
CA GLY A 158 -1.59 -8.19 2.61
C GLY A 158 -2.05 -8.46 4.05
N ALA A 159 -3.16 -9.20 4.23
CA ALA A 159 -3.65 -9.61 5.55
C ALA A 159 -2.62 -10.45 6.32
N SER A 160 -1.87 -11.30 5.62
CA SER A 160 -0.86 -12.18 6.21
C SER A 160 0.34 -11.42 6.78
N VAL A 161 0.72 -10.32 6.14
CA VAL A 161 1.79 -9.42 6.60
C VAL A 161 1.28 -8.26 7.48
N ASN A 162 -0.04 -8.13 7.71
CA ASN A 162 -0.58 -7.18 8.69
C ASN A 162 -0.13 -7.54 10.10
N GLY A 163 0.31 -6.55 10.84
CA GLY A 163 0.76 -6.71 12.24
C GLY A 163 -0.30 -6.38 13.28
N ASN A 164 -1.57 -6.24 12.91
CA ASN A 164 -2.66 -5.92 13.80
C ASN A 164 -3.73 -7.02 13.79
N ASN A 165 -4.00 -7.63 14.95
CA ASN A 165 -4.95 -8.73 15.10
C ASN A 165 -6.36 -8.41 14.56
N ARG A 166 -6.80 -7.15 14.67
CA ARG A 166 -8.12 -6.73 14.21
C ARG A 166 -8.37 -7.05 12.73
N PHE A 167 -7.31 -7.02 11.90
CA PHE A 167 -7.40 -7.29 10.47
C PHE A 167 -7.06 -8.73 10.09
N ARG A 168 -6.86 -9.61 11.07
CA ARG A 168 -6.38 -10.98 10.87
C ARG A 168 -7.28 -12.04 11.48
N ILE A 169 -7.56 -11.94 12.78
CA ILE A 169 -8.07 -13.05 13.61
C ILE A 169 -9.35 -13.69 13.05
N ASN A 170 -10.22 -12.93 12.42
CA ASN A 170 -11.46 -13.44 11.85
C ASN A 170 -11.29 -14.08 10.46
N TYR A 171 -10.08 -14.03 9.89
CA TYR A 171 -9.77 -14.48 8.53
C TYR A 171 -8.68 -15.55 8.49
N GLU A 172 -8.24 -16.03 9.66
CA GLU A 172 -7.28 -17.13 9.77
C GLU A 172 -7.92 -18.46 9.25
N PRO A 173 -7.13 -19.39 8.65
CA PRO A 173 -5.69 -19.29 8.45
C PRO A 173 -5.30 -18.39 7.28
N LEU A 174 -4.27 -17.57 7.48
CA LEU A 174 -3.64 -16.75 6.45
C LEU A 174 -2.47 -17.48 5.77
N LEU A 175 -1.72 -16.81 4.88
CA LEU A 175 -0.57 -17.42 4.22
C LEU A 175 0.50 -17.83 5.24
N PRO A 176 1.05 -19.05 5.15
CA PRO A 176 2.14 -19.47 6.00
C PRO A 176 3.43 -18.69 5.68
N GLY A 177 4.34 -18.61 6.67
CA GLY A 177 5.66 -18.00 6.49
C GLY A 177 5.65 -16.46 6.56
N CYS A 178 4.69 -15.87 7.24
CA CYS A 178 4.65 -14.42 7.52
C CYS A 178 4.95 -14.17 9.00
N PHE A 179 6.02 -13.43 9.30
CA PHE A 179 6.52 -13.16 10.65
C PHE A 179 6.52 -11.65 10.94
N HIS A 180 6.49 -11.28 12.23
CA HIS A 180 6.28 -9.90 12.61
C HIS A 180 7.25 -9.46 13.70
N LEU A 181 8.12 -8.49 13.38
CA LEU A 181 8.98 -7.82 14.33
C LEU A 181 8.20 -6.82 15.20
N PRO A 182 8.71 -6.42 16.35
CA PRO A 182 8.16 -5.32 17.12
C PRO A 182 8.04 -4.03 16.29
N SER A 183 7.02 -3.21 16.58
CA SER A 183 6.86 -1.87 16.01
C SER A 183 7.83 -0.88 16.66
N PRO A 184 8.35 0.15 15.94
CA PRO A 184 9.16 1.23 16.50
C PRO A 184 8.32 2.22 17.34
N TYR A 185 7.45 1.71 18.19
CA TYR A 185 6.50 2.44 19.00
C TYR A 185 7.04 2.70 20.40
N THR A 186 7.63 3.86 20.62
CA THR A 186 8.30 4.23 21.88
C THR A 186 7.38 4.23 23.10
N TYR A 187 6.07 4.55 22.91
CA TYR A 187 5.11 4.55 24.01
C TYR A 187 4.84 3.15 24.60
N ARG A 188 4.90 2.09 23.76
CA ARG A 188 4.65 0.72 24.22
C ARG A 188 5.36 -0.30 23.30
N ASN A 189 6.41 -0.91 23.80
CA ASN A 189 7.19 -1.93 23.09
C ASN A 189 7.70 -3.01 24.05
N PRO A 190 8.11 -4.19 23.55
CA PRO A 190 8.54 -5.32 24.41
C PRO A 190 9.88 -5.08 25.11
N PHE A 191 10.65 -4.06 24.72
CA PHE A 191 11.95 -3.73 25.27
C PHE A 191 11.85 -2.70 26.41
N ASN A 192 10.68 -2.13 26.68
CA ASN A 192 10.46 -1.01 27.59
C ASN A 192 11.39 0.20 27.30
N GLU A 193 11.79 0.37 26.04
CA GLU A 193 12.69 1.44 25.59
C GLU A 193 11.87 2.64 25.09
N THR A 194 12.16 3.81 25.64
CA THR A 194 11.49 5.08 25.28
C THR A 194 12.33 5.97 24.37
N ASN A 195 13.63 5.70 24.26
CA ASN A 195 14.50 6.38 23.31
C ASN A 195 14.32 5.76 21.92
N SER A 196 13.94 6.55 20.94
CA SER A 196 13.60 6.10 19.58
C SER A 196 14.78 5.44 18.87
N SER A 197 15.99 6.00 19.00
CA SER A 197 17.19 5.46 18.35
C SER A 197 17.61 4.12 18.98
N LYS A 198 17.58 4.01 20.31
CA LYS A 198 17.86 2.73 20.97
C LYS A 198 16.82 1.66 20.61
N LEU A 199 15.53 2.06 20.54
CA LEU A 199 14.48 1.15 20.12
C LEU A 199 14.70 0.66 18.69
N ALA A 200 15.14 1.53 17.77
CA ALA A 200 15.50 1.16 16.42
C ALA A 200 16.59 0.07 16.39
N HIS A 201 17.64 0.21 17.19
CA HIS A 201 18.70 -0.79 17.30
C HIS A 201 18.22 -2.12 17.94
N HIS A 202 17.34 -2.05 18.95
CA HIS A 202 16.73 -3.27 19.51
C HIS A 202 15.91 -4.05 18.47
N ILE A 203 15.16 -3.34 17.64
CA ILE A 203 14.38 -3.98 16.58
C ILE A 203 15.30 -4.53 15.47
N ALA A 204 16.36 -3.80 15.13
CA ALA A 204 17.38 -4.29 14.19
C ALA A 204 18.03 -5.59 14.69
N ALA A 205 18.38 -5.69 15.97
CA ALA A 205 18.88 -6.92 16.57
C ALA A 205 17.83 -8.04 16.52
N ALA A 206 16.59 -7.75 16.85
CA ALA A 206 15.49 -8.73 16.74
C ALA A 206 15.25 -9.19 15.29
N PHE A 207 15.52 -8.33 14.29
CA PHE A 207 15.45 -8.72 12.88
C PHE A 207 16.56 -9.70 12.51
N GLU A 208 17.79 -9.44 12.93
CA GLU A 208 18.92 -10.38 12.74
C GLU A 208 18.65 -11.73 13.41
N ASP A 209 18.12 -11.74 14.62
CA ASP A 209 17.75 -12.96 15.34
C ASP A 209 16.65 -13.75 14.61
N GLU A 210 15.61 -13.06 14.11
CA GLU A 210 14.54 -13.70 13.34
C GLU A 210 15.05 -14.27 12.01
N ILE A 211 15.95 -13.55 11.31
CA ILE A 211 16.59 -14.04 10.08
C ILE A 211 17.43 -15.30 10.38
N ALA A 212 18.19 -15.30 11.46
CA ALA A 212 18.98 -16.46 11.86
C ALA A 212 18.08 -17.67 12.18
N PHE A 213 16.98 -17.45 12.88
CA PHE A 213 16.03 -18.49 13.25
C PHE A 213 15.28 -19.06 12.05
N GLN A 214 14.81 -18.20 11.12
CA GLN A 214 14.07 -18.63 9.94
C GLN A 214 14.96 -19.21 8.84
N GLY A 215 16.24 -18.87 8.83
CA GLY A 215 17.19 -19.13 7.76
C GLY A 215 17.11 -18.08 6.65
N ALA A 216 18.17 -17.29 6.47
CA ALA A 216 18.23 -16.17 5.53
C ALA A 216 17.76 -16.54 4.11
N ASN A 217 18.14 -17.74 3.62
CA ASN A 217 17.78 -18.24 2.29
C ASN A 217 16.32 -18.67 2.15
N SER A 218 15.49 -18.50 3.19
CA SER A 218 14.06 -18.78 3.12
C SER A 218 13.20 -17.50 3.07
N ILE A 219 13.80 -16.32 3.28
CA ILE A 219 13.10 -15.05 3.37
C ILE A 219 13.16 -14.31 2.01
N ALA A 220 12.00 -14.01 1.45
CA ALA A 220 11.88 -13.29 0.19
C ALA A 220 11.97 -11.77 0.37
N ALA A 221 11.20 -11.22 1.30
CA ALA A 221 11.14 -9.78 1.50
C ALA A 221 10.80 -9.40 2.94
N PHE A 222 11.23 -8.20 3.30
CA PHE A 222 10.73 -7.42 4.42
C PHE A 222 9.84 -6.29 3.90
N ILE A 223 8.63 -6.15 4.43
CA ILE A 223 7.70 -5.08 4.08
C ILE A 223 7.43 -4.18 5.27
N MET A 224 7.45 -2.87 5.05
CA MET A 224 7.13 -1.88 6.07
C MET A 224 6.51 -0.61 5.49
N GLU A 225 5.68 0.05 6.28
CA GLU A 225 5.30 1.46 6.04
C GLU A 225 6.43 2.36 6.57
N PRO A 226 6.91 3.39 5.85
CA PRO A 226 7.87 4.38 6.36
C PRO A 226 7.41 5.09 7.63
N ILE A 227 6.09 5.31 7.75
CA ILE A 227 5.38 5.74 8.95
C ILE A 227 4.15 4.84 9.05
N GLN A 228 4.00 4.11 10.15
CA GLN A 228 2.85 3.20 10.32
C GLN A 228 1.57 4.01 10.53
N GLY A 229 0.75 4.14 9.47
CA GLY A 229 -0.45 4.97 9.47
C GLY A 229 -1.56 4.40 10.35
N ALA A 230 -2.19 3.31 9.92
CA ALA A 230 -3.31 2.66 10.63
C ALA A 230 -2.90 2.09 12.00
N GLY A 231 -1.63 1.83 12.21
CA GLY A 231 -1.06 1.41 13.49
C GLY A 231 -1.09 2.46 14.59
N GLY A 232 -1.32 3.74 14.22
CA GLY A 232 -1.42 4.87 15.15
C GLY A 232 -0.51 6.05 14.82
N VAL A 233 -0.17 6.26 13.55
CA VAL A 233 0.76 7.30 13.05
C VAL A 233 2.09 7.19 13.81
N ILE A 234 2.68 5.98 13.77
CA ILE A 234 3.94 5.71 14.46
C ILE A 234 5.09 6.15 13.57
N ILE A 235 5.75 7.22 14.00
CA ILE A 235 6.91 7.80 13.32
C ILE A 235 8.16 7.16 13.93
N PRO A 236 8.95 6.40 13.13
CA PRO A 236 10.20 5.79 13.63
C PRO A 236 11.31 6.83 13.82
N ASP A 237 12.37 6.44 14.50
CA ASP A 237 13.63 7.21 14.50
C ASP A 237 14.17 7.29 13.05
N PRO A 238 14.80 8.42 12.66
CA PRO A 238 15.38 8.56 11.32
C PRO A 238 16.31 7.44 10.88
N ILE A 239 17.05 6.81 11.82
CA ILE A 239 17.97 5.72 11.51
C ILE A 239 17.25 4.40 11.22
N PHE A 240 15.97 4.25 11.64
CA PHE A 240 15.28 2.96 11.63
C PHE A 240 15.23 2.33 10.23
N MET A 241 14.78 3.09 9.23
CA MET A 241 14.64 2.56 7.88
C MET A 241 15.98 2.22 7.24
N THR A 242 17.03 3.00 7.57
CA THR A 242 18.42 2.71 7.15
C THR A 242 18.90 1.38 7.72
N LEU A 243 18.70 1.12 9.01
CA LEU A 243 19.06 -0.15 9.62
C LEU A 243 18.32 -1.33 8.97
N MET A 244 17.02 -1.18 8.67
CA MET A 244 16.26 -2.23 7.98
C MET A 244 16.80 -2.48 6.56
N ARG A 245 17.19 -1.42 5.83
CA ARG A 245 17.81 -1.54 4.49
C ARG A 245 19.13 -2.28 4.54
N GLU A 246 20.02 -1.90 5.46
CA GLU A 246 21.33 -2.53 5.64
C GLU A 246 21.22 -4.03 5.94
N ILE A 247 20.30 -4.41 6.83
CA ILE A 247 20.03 -5.83 7.14
C ILE A 247 19.49 -6.57 5.91
N CYS A 248 18.53 -5.97 5.19
CA CYS A 248 18.00 -6.57 3.97
C CYS A 248 19.11 -6.81 2.93
N ASP A 249 19.99 -5.83 2.72
CA ASP A 249 21.11 -5.95 1.79
C ASP A 249 22.09 -7.03 2.19
N LYS A 250 22.47 -7.07 3.45
CA LYS A 250 23.37 -8.08 4.03
C LYS A 250 22.90 -9.52 3.77
N HIS A 251 21.59 -9.75 3.83
CA HIS A 251 21.00 -11.10 3.72
C HIS A 251 20.34 -11.38 2.36
N GLY A 252 20.40 -10.45 1.40
CA GLY A 252 19.77 -10.60 0.09
C GLY A 252 18.24 -10.66 0.15
N ILE A 253 17.64 -10.02 1.14
CA ILE A 253 16.19 -9.88 1.34
C ILE A 253 15.72 -8.63 0.60
N LEU A 254 14.61 -8.70 -0.15
CA LEU A 254 14.06 -7.50 -0.79
C LEU A 254 13.38 -6.61 0.26
N LEU A 255 13.62 -5.29 0.17
CA LEU A 255 12.88 -4.29 0.96
C LEU A 255 11.72 -3.76 0.14
N ILE A 256 10.49 -3.93 0.65
CA ILE A 256 9.27 -3.36 0.09
C ILE A 256 8.83 -2.19 0.97
N SER A 257 8.81 -0.98 0.42
CA SER A 257 8.23 0.19 1.08
C SER A 257 6.75 0.29 0.75
N ASP A 258 5.90 0.20 1.76
CA ASP A 258 4.47 0.45 1.61
C ASP A 258 4.19 1.95 1.70
N GLU A 259 4.08 2.58 0.51
CA GLU A 259 3.86 4.02 0.33
C GLU A 259 2.38 4.37 0.11
N VAL A 260 1.48 3.45 0.39
CA VAL A 260 0.04 3.65 0.18
C VAL A 260 -0.49 4.87 0.95
N ILE A 261 0.06 5.17 2.13
CA ILE A 261 -0.28 6.38 2.90
C ILE A 261 0.79 7.45 2.73
N THR A 262 2.06 7.09 2.80
CA THR A 262 3.19 8.01 2.89
C THR A 262 3.58 8.64 1.56
N GLY A 263 3.17 8.04 0.45
CA GLY A 263 3.45 8.56 -0.89
C GLY A 263 2.68 9.84 -1.25
N PHE A 264 3.08 10.43 -2.37
CA PHE A 264 2.43 11.58 -3.01
C PHE A 264 2.34 12.82 -2.11
N GLY A 265 3.47 13.17 -1.46
CA GLY A 265 3.62 14.42 -0.72
C GLY A 265 3.18 14.38 0.74
N ARG A 266 2.75 13.22 1.27
CA ARG A 266 2.29 13.11 2.68
C ARG A 266 3.36 13.45 3.70
N THR A 267 4.62 13.16 3.42
CA THR A 267 5.79 13.43 4.29
C THR A 267 6.55 14.70 3.91
N GLY A 268 6.07 15.43 2.88
CA GLY A 268 6.81 16.55 2.27
C GLY A 268 7.65 16.13 1.06
N ASP A 269 7.91 14.83 0.91
CA ASP A 269 8.59 14.20 -0.22
C ASP A 269 7.62 13.36 -1.05
N TRP A 270 8.02 12.93 -2.26
CA TRP A 270 7.19 12.06 -3.10
C TRP A 270 6.99 10.67 -2.47
N SER A 271 7.95 10.18 -1.68
CA SER A 271 7.82 8.96 -0.90
C SER A 271 8.29 9.15 0.54
N GLY A 272 7.77 8.35 1.47
CA GLY A 272 8.27 8.28 2.83
C GLY A 272 9.68 7.65 2.89
N ALA A 273 9.99 6.71 2.00
CA ALA A 273 11.33 6.15 1.89
C ALA A 273 12.38 7.22 1.54
N ARG A 274 12.06 8.13 0.61
CA ARG A 274 12.92 9.27 0.26
C ARG A 274 13.14 10.20 1.45
N HIS A 275 12.09 10.49 2.21
CA HIS A 275 12.17 11.30 3.43
C HIS A 275 13.19 10.75 4.43
N TRP A 276 13.31 9.43 4.53
CA TRP A 276 14.30 8.75 5.37
C TRP A 276 15.64 8.47 4.65
N GLY A 277 15.81 8.91 3.39
CA GLY A 277 17.05 8.71 2.62
C GLY A 277 17.30 7.27 2.18
N VAL A 278 16.26 6.43 2.08
CA VAL A 278 16.37 5.00 1.75
C VAL A 278 15.77 4.72 0.37
N LYS A 279 16.45 3.86 -0.41
CA LYS A 279 15.93 3.33 -1.68
C LYS A 279 15.47 1.89 -1.47
N PRO A 280 14.16 1.62 -1.55
CA PRO A 280 13.65 0.25 -1.48
C PRO A 280 13.85 -0.48 -2.80
N ASP A 281 13.70 -1.81 -2.79
CA ASP A 281 13.72 -2.60 -4.01
C ASP A 281 12.37 -2.53 -4.76
N MET A 282 11.28 -2.38 -4.00
CA MET A 282 9.92 -2.25 -4.52
C MET A 282 9.10 -1.28 -3.65
N MET A 283 8.06 -0.69 -4.24
CA MET A 283 7.09 0.15 -3.54
C MET A 283 5.66 -0.27 -3.86
N SER A 284 4.77 -0.25 -2.88
CA SER A 284 3.32 -0.28 -3.10
C SER A 284 2.73 1.12 -2.94
N THR A 285 1.90 1.56 -3.88
CA THR A 285 1.27 2.88 -3.87
C THR A 285 -0.23 2.78 -4.14
N ALA A 286 -0.99 3.75 -3.63
CA ALA A 286 -2.42 3.94 -3.91
C ALA A 286 -2.87 5.32 -3.39
N LYS A 287 -4.12 5.48 -3.00
CA LYS A 287 -4.68 6.68 -2.32
C LYS A 287 -4.31 7.99 -3.01
N GLY A 288 -3.22 8.63 -2.61
CA GLY A 288 -2.78 9.91 -3.15
C GLY A 288 -2.52 9.92 -4.65
N ILE A 289 -2.25 8.77 -5.27
CA ILE A 289 -2.00 8.64 -6.72
C ILE A 289 -3.15 9.22 -7.57
N THR A 290 -4.40 9.14 -7.10
CA THR A 290 -5.57 9.70 -7.78
C THR A 290 -6.28 10.78 -6.96
N SER A 291 -5.77 11.10 -5.78
CA SER A 291 -6.45 12.00 -4.84
C SER A 291 -7.91 11.59 -4.55
N GLY A 292 -8.21 10.28 -4.62
CA GLY A 292 -9.53 9.73 -4.34
C GLY A 292 -10.55 9.83 -5.47
N TYR A 293 -10.19 10.34 -6.66
CA TYR A 293 -11.13 10.53 -7.76
C TYR A 293 -11.58 9.22 -8.41
N TYR A 294 -10.73 8.20 -8.43
CA TYR A 294 -11.08 6.84 -8.85
C TYR A 294 -10.08 5.81 -8.28
N PRO A 295 -10.46 4.53 -8.23
CA PRO A 295 -9.64 3.50 -7.63
C PRO A 295 -8.45 3.14 -8.52
N VAL A 296 -7.23 3.44 -8.06
CA VAL A 296 -5.95 3.01 -8.65
C VAL A 296 -4.94 2.77 -7.55
N GLY A 297 -4.08 1.79 -7.77
CA GLY A 297 -2.84 1.59 -7.08
C GLY A 297 -1.73 1.23 -8.07
N ALA A 298 -0.51 1.14 -7.60
CA ALA A 298 0.59 0.65 -8.40
C ALA A 298 1.65 -0.04 -7.53
N ALA A 299 2.20 -1.13 -8.05
CA ALA A 299 3.45 -1.70 -7.60
C ALA A 299 4.59 -1.16 -8.47
N LEU A 300 5.62 -0.64 -7.84
CA LEU A 300 6.80 -0.11 -8.52
C LEU A 300 8.00 -1.01 -8.24
N MET A 301 8.84 -1.22 -9.23
CA MET A 301 10.04 -2.04 -9.15
C MET A 301 11.27 -1.22 -9.52
N SER A 302 12.36 -1.45 -8.78
CA SER A 302 13.69 -0.95 -9.14
C SER A 302 14.26 -1.72 -10.34
N ASP A 303 15.30 -1.18 -10.99
CA ASP A 303 16.04 -1.89 -12.03
C ASP A 303 16.59 -3.23 -11.53
N LYS A 304 17.08 -3.29 -10.28
CA LYS A 304 17.53 -4.54 -9.63
C LYS A 304 16.48 -5.67 -9.72
N VAL A 305 15.20 -5.33 -9.56
CA VAL A 305 14.12 -6.30 -9.64
C VAL A 305 13.71 -6.53 -11.08
N ALA A 306 13.47 -5.48 -11.84
CA ALA A 306 12.95 -5.55 -13.21
C ALA A 306 13.86 -6.32 -14.16
N GLU A 307 15.19 -6.07 -14.09
CA GLU A 307 16.18 -6.71 -14.95
C GLU A 307 16.22 -8.23 -14.80
N VAL A 308 15.89 -8.77 -13.62
CA VAL A 308 15.81 -10.23 -13.42
C VAL A 308 14.70 -10.85 -14.26
N PHE A 309 13.58 -10.16 -14.41
CA PHE A 309 12.49 -10.61 -15.28
C PHE A 309 12.79 -10.38 -16.76
N GLU A 310 13.29 -9.20 -17.11
CA GLU A 310 13.52 -8.76 -18.49
C GLU A 310 14.66 -9.50 -19.18
N ASN A 311 15.70 -9.88 -18.44
CA ASN A 311 16.85 -10.63 -18.94
C ASN A 311 16.66 -12.14 -18.95
N ASN A 312 15.50 -12.64 -18.48
CA ASN A 312 15.20 -14.06 -18.44
C ASN A 312 14.04 -14.40 -19.38
N LYS A 313 14.24 -15.40 -20.25
CA LYS A 313 13.24 -15.84 -21.24
C LYS A 313 12.54 -17.14 -20.87
N THR A 314 12.74 -17.64 -19.66
CA THR A 314 12.04 -18.84 -19.16
C THR A 314 10.60 -18.52 -18.77
N ASP A 315 9.74 -19.53 -18.73
CA ASP A 315 8.36 -19.38 -18.27
C ASP A 315 8.26 -18.86 -16.82
N ASP A 316 9.28 -19.09 -15.99
CA ASP A 316 9.35 -18.57 -14.63
C ASP A 316 9.41 -17.03 -14.58
N ALA A 317 9.84 -16.36 -15.66
CA ALA A 317 9.88 -14.90 -15.76
C ALA A 317 8.60 -14.29 -16.34
N ALA A 318 7.69 -15.11 -16.87
CA ALA A 318 6.41 -14.63 -17.37
C ALA A 318 5.51 -14.17 -16.20
N ILE A 319 4.94 -12.97 -16.32
CA ILE A 319 4.07 -12.39 -15.30
C ILE A 319 2.61 -12.84 -15.59
N PHE A 320 2.22 -14.03 -15.06
CA PHE A 320 0.84 -14.48 -15.10
C PHE A 320 0.04 -13.93 -13.92
N HIS A 321 -0.01 -12.60 -13.86
CA HIS A 321 -0.67 -11.85 -12.82
C HIS A 321 -1.19 -10.53 -13.38
N GLY A 322 -2.40 -10.12 -12.98
CA GLY A 322 -3.01 -8.86 -13.37
C GLY A 322 -4.43 -8.76 -12.84
N TYR A 323 -4.98 -7.58 -12.95
CA TYR A 323 -6.35 -7.24 -12.58
C TYR A 323 -7.08 -6.72 -13.80
N THR A 324 -8.42 -6.78 -13.81
CA THR A 324 -9.22 -6.31 -14.95
C THR A 324 -8.89 -4.85 -15.35
N TYR A 325 -8.56 -4.03 -14.37
CA TYR A 325 -8.27 -2.60 -14.55
C TYR A 325 -6.78 -2.24 -14.34
N SER A 326 -5.88 -3.21 -14.55
CA SER A 326 -4.43 -2.95 -14.51
C SER A 326 -3.95 -2.30 -15.79
#